data_20b19f6f4df769c701648b39a7427585
#
_entry.id   20b19f6f4df769c701648b39a7427585
#
_cell.length_a   1.000
_cell.length_b   1.000
_cell.length_c   1.000
_cell.angle_alpha   90.00
_cell.angle_beta   90.00
_cell.angle_gamma   90.00
#
_symmetry.space_group_name_H-M   'P 1'
#
loop_
_entity.id
_entity.type
_entity.pdbx_description
1 polymer ?
#
loop_
_entity_poly.entity_id
_entity_poly.type
_entity_poly.pdbx_seq_one_letter_code
_entity_poly.pdbx_strand_id
1 'polypeptide(L)'
;MRTPALLAIATCAALVAAGPALAQGTKKNSVTLAMVLEPPGMDPTVAPAAAIGEIVHYNVLEGLTKINVDGSVVPLLAESWAMDPDGKSYTFKLKKGVKFQDGEAFDASDVKFSFERAKDDKSTNKAKKAVFDNIRRIDAPDAHTVILTLDNADPNFLFRMGENTAVILDPKSAAGTATKPVGTGPFTFDDWKKGNAVTLKKWAGYRDAKAVKLERVTFRFINDPAARVAALLAGDIDGVPRLDAPQAVKQLQSDKRFEVVVGNTAGKGIVAINNKKKPFDDVRVRRAVMHAIDRKAFIDGVLEGLGKPIGSHFAPTDAGYVDLTGATPYDPEKAKALLKEAGVATPLNVTLTLPPPQYARKGGEVVAAQLAKVGIVAKIENVEWAQWLGGTFKGNFDLTIINHVEPLDYMQYTNTGYYWGYDNKAFRDLTAKYAATGNAKDRAKLFADIQKQIAADQVNAFVFNPAQVAVARKGLKGLWASSPIFANDMAAVSWQ
;
A
#
# COMPACT_ATOMS: atom_id res chain seq x y z
N MET A 1 74.51 -26.83 66.08
CA MET A 1 73.41 -25.92 65.90
C MET A 1 73.25 -25.69 64.39
N ARG A 2 72.19 -26.10 63.82
CA ARG A 2 72.04 -26.25 62.34
C ARG A 2 71.23 -25.08 61.76
N THR A 3 71.83 -24.39 60.80
CA THR A 3 71.17 -23.38 59.98
C THR A 3 70.51 -24.03 58.76
N PRO A 4 69.27 -23.72 58.36
CA PRO A 4 68.79 -24.15 57.08
C PRO A 4 68.95 -23.12 55.98
N ALA A 5 69.32 -23.63 54.81
CA ALA A 5 69.53 -22.89 53.58
C ALA A 5 68.17 -22.45 52.94
N LEU A 6 68.12 -21.19 52.45
CA LEU A 6 67.01 -20.65 51.62
C LEU A 6 67.27 -21.05 50.18
N LEU A 7 66.29 -21.72 49.60
CA LEU A 7 66.17 -22.02 48.15
C LEU A 7 65.37 -20.92 47.48
N ALA A 8 65.97 -20.13 46.61
CA ALA A 8 65.30 -19.13 45.82
C ALA A 8 64.78 -19.76 44.51
N ILE A 9 63.46 -19.79 44.32
CA ILE A 9 62.84 -20.21 43.09
C ILE A 9 62.54 -18.97 42.22
N ALA A 10 63.26 -18.86 41.11
CA ALA A 10 63.02 -17.85 40.08
C ALA A 10 61.83 -18.25 39.19
N THR A 11 60.70 -17.55 39.31
CA THR A 11 59.54 -17.73 38.45
C THR A 11 59.70 -16.81 37.25
N CYS A 12 59.94 -17.37 36.06
CA CYS A 12 59.84 -16.65 34.78
C CYS A 12 58.39 -16.44 34.44
N ALA A 13 57.92 -15.21 34.53
CA ALA A 13 56.60 -14.79 33.99
C ALA A 13 56.74 -14.56 32.48
N ALA A 14 56.18 -15.48 31.67
CA ALA A 14 56.02 -15.28 30.24
C ALA A 14 54.79 -14.35 30.02
N LEU A 15 55.02 -13.09 29.68
CA LEU A 15 53.99 -12.19 29.17
C LEU A 15 53.59 -12.65 27.76
N VAL A 16 52.45 -13.32 27.63
CA VAL A 16 51.80 -13.53 26.36
C VAL A 16 51.14 -12.20 25.99
N ALA A 17 51.71 -11.46 25.04
CA ALA A 17 51.07 -10.31 24.40
C ALA A 17 49.92 -10.82 23.56
N ALA A 18 48.70 -10.79 24.13
CA ALA A 18 47.47 -10.92 23.34
C ALA A 18 47.30 -9.63 22.54
N GLY A 19 47.71 -9.65 21.27
CA GLY A 19 47.36 -8.61 20.32
C GLY A 19 45.82 -8.52 20.20
N PRO A 20 45.26 -7.30 19.96
CA PRO A 20 43.83 -7.18 19.75
C PRO A 20 43.48 -7.99 18.49
N ALA A 21 42.76 -9.08 18.67
CA ALA A 21 42.10 -9.76 17.57
C ALA A 21 41.15 -8.73 16.96
N LEU A 22 41.50 -8.22 15.78
CA LEU A 22 40.58 -7.50 14.93
C LEU A 22 39.40 -8.46 14.68
N ALA A 23 38.31 -8.26 15.44
CA ALA A 23 37.07 -8.91 15.15
C ALA A 23 36.70 -8.50 13.72
N GLN A 24 36.95 -9.37 12.75
CA GLN A 24 36.36 -9.27 11.44
C GLN A 24 34.85 -9.23 11.71
N GLY A 25 34.26 -8.04 11.56
CA GLY A 25 32.85 -7.84 11.78
C GLY A 25 32.06 -8.81 10.89
N THR A 26 31.48 -9.82 11.51
CA THR A 26 30.59 -10.74 10.79
C THR A 26 29.52 -9.91 10.13
N LYS A 27 29.46 -9.99 8.79
CA LYS A 27 28.50 -9.23 7.99
C LYS A 27 27.10 -9.50 8.54
N LYS A 28 26.40 -8.46 8.99
CA LYS A 28 25.07 -8.61 9.58
C LYS A 28 24.12 -9.21 8.55
N ASN A 29 23.49 -10.33 8.86
CA ASN A 29 22.61 -11.08 7.96
C ASN A 29 21.20 -11.25 8.49
N SER A 30 20.84 -10.53 9.55
CA SER A 30 19.50 -10.50 10.12
C SER A 30 19.00 -9.07 10.24
N VAL A 31 17.68 -8.90 10.24
CA VAL A 31 17.01 -7.61 10.43
C VAL A 31 15.82 -7.75 11.35
N THR A 32 15.63 -6.76 12.22
CA THR A 32 14.43 -6.59 13.04
C THR A 32 13.73 -5.29 12.64
N LEU A 33 12.50 -5.41 12.15
CA LEU A 33 11.67 -4.27 11.75
C LEU A 33 10.50 -4.11 12.72
N ALA A 34 10.14 -2.87 13.07
CA ALA A 34 8.92 -2.64 13.84
C ALA A 34 7.71 -2.53 12.91
N MET A 35 6.61 -3.13 13.35
CA MET A 35 5.27 -2.99 12.79
C MET A 35 4.31 -2.38 13.81
N VAL A 36 3.27 -1.70 13.33
CA VAL A 36 2.26 -1.07 14.18
C VAL A 36 1.34 -2.12 14.82
N LEU A 37 0.86 -3.08 14.02
CA LEU A 37 -0.15 -4.04 14.44
C LEU A 37 0.33 -5.48 14.29
N GLU A 38 -0.02 -6.30 15.27
CA GLU A 38 0.04 -7.75 15.15
C GLU A 38 -1.05 -8.23 14.18
N PRO A 39 -0.76 -9.14 13.24
CA PRO A 39 -1.78 -9.71 12.38
C PRO A 39 -2.70 -10.67 13.16
N PRO A 40 -4.00 -10.76 12.81
CA PRO A 40 -4.91 -11.73 13.45
C PRO A 40 -4.65 -13.18 13.02
N GLY A 41 -3.89 -13.37 11.96
CA GLY A 41 -3.50 -14.64 11.34
C GLY A 41 -2.49 -14.41 10.25
N MET A 42 -2.08 -15.45 9.51
CA MET A 42 -1.11 -15.37 8.41
C MET A 42 -1.72 -15.67 7.03
N ASP A 43 -3.03 -15.89 6.94
CA ASP A 43 -3.72 -16.15 5.68
C ASP A 43 -4.43 -14.88 5.16
N PRO A 44 -3.86 -14.21 4.13
CA PRO A 44 -4.46 -12.99 3.57
C PRO A 44 -5.69 -13.29 2.72
N THR A 45 -5.95 -14.55 2.39
CA THR A 45 -7.11 -14.96 1.58
C THR A 45 -8.39 -15.13 2.41
N VAL A 46 -8.29 -15.10 3.75
CA VAL A 46 -9.44 -15.24 4.66
C VAL A 46 -9.63 -14.07 5.60
N ALA A 47 -8.63 -13.19 5.74
CA ALA A 47 -8.71 -12.03 6.63
C ALA A 47 -8.20 -10.76 5.95
N PRO A 48 -8.91 -9.62 6.07
CA PRO A 48 -8.59 -8.39 5.33
C PRO A 48 -7.49 -7.52 5.96
N ALA A 49 -6.86 -7.94 7.06
CA ALA A 49 -5.91 -7.12 7.80
C ALA A 49 -4.61 -6.86 7.01
N ALA A 50 -4.25 -5.59 6.81
CA ALA A 50 -3.03 -5.18 6.12
C ALA A 50 -1.76 -5.79 6.72
N ALA A 51 -1.70 -5.93 8.05
CA ALA A 51 -0.58 -6.51 8.78
C ALA A 51 -0.23 -7.94 8.33
N ILE A 52 -1.19 -8.71 7.81
CA ILE A 52 -0.92 -10.04 7.24
C ILE A 52 -0.04 -9.90 6.00
N GLY A 53 -0.47 -9.07 5.05
CA GLY A 53 0.30 -8.82 3.81
C GLY A 53 1.69 -8.28 4.09
N GLU A 54 1.82 -7.39 5.07
CA GLU A 54 3.11 -6.79 5.46
C GLU A 54 4.15 -7.84 5.89
N ILE A 55 3.73 -9.02 6.38
CA ILE A 55 4.62 -10.11 6.80
C ILE A 55 4.77 -11.16 5.71
N VAL A 56 3.65 -11.70 5.20
CA VAL A 56 3.70 -12.92 4.39
C VAL A 56 3.81 -12.68 2.89
N HIS A 57 3.31 -11.53 2.39
CA HIS A 57 3.26 -11.26 0.95
C HIS A 57 4.65 -10.99 0.39
N TYR A 58 5.02 -11.70 -0.66
CA TYR A 58 6.36 -11.78 -1.29
C TYR A 58 7.47 -12.40 -0.40
N ASN A 59 7.20 -12.60 0.89
CA ASN A 59 8.16 -13.23 1.79
C ASN A 59 7.93 -14.75 1.91
N VAL A 60 6.69 -15.15 2.17
CA VAL A 60 6.27 -16.55 2.31
C VAL A 60 5.36 -16.95 1.17
N LEU A 61 4.36 -16.12 0.87
CA LEU A 61 3.31 -16.37 -0.11
C LEU A 61 3.51 -15.48 -1.34
N GLU A 62 3.35 -16.06 -2.54
CA GLU A 62 3.48 -15.36 -3.81
C GLU A 62 2.22 -15.51 -4.66
N GLY A 63 1.96 -14.54 -5.54
CA GLY A 63 0.91 -14.57 -6.55
C GLY A 63 1.46 -14.84 -7.95
N LEU A 64 0.60 -14.79 -8.95
CA LEU A 64 1.01 -14.95 -10.36
C LEU A 64 1.90 -13.78 -10.82
N THR A 65 1.59 -12.57 -10.40
CA THR A 65 2.32 -11.35 -10.73
C THR A 65 2.87 -10.70 -9.47
N LYS A 66 3.80 -9.76 -9.63
CA LYS A 66 4.35 -8.92 -8.56
C LYS A 66 4.12 -7.46 -8.86
N ILE A 67 3.75 -6.70 -7.85
CA ILE A 67 3.65 -5.25 -7.89
C ILE A 67 4.95 -4.67 -7.33
N ASN A 68 5.65 -3.88 -8.13
CA ASN A 68 6.86 -3.18 -7.71
C ASN A 68 6.52 -1.92 -6.90
N VAL A 69 7.55 -1.32 -6.29
CA VAL A 69 7.44 -0.09 -5.48
C VAL A 69 6.90 1.12 -6.25
N ASP A 70 6.99 1.12 -7.58
CA ASP A 70 6.45 2.13 -8.50
C ASP A 70 5.06 1.78 -9.05
N GLY A 71 4.42 0.72 -8.53
CA GLY A 71 3.12 0.24 -8.98
C GLY A 71 3.14 -0.58 -10.27
N SER A 72 4.28 -0.74 -10.93
CA SER A 72 4.40 -1.57 -12.12
C SER A 72 4.18 -3.05 -11.81
N VAL A 73 3.57 -3.78 -12.75
CA VAL A 73 3.28 -5.21 -12.63
C VAL A 73 4.29 -6.00 -13.45
N VAL A 74 4.94 -6.96 -12.80
CA VAL A 74 5.97 -7.82 -13.40
C VAL A 74 5.68 -9.31 -13.16
N PRO A 75 6.30 -10.23 -13.93
CA PRO A 75 6.21 -11.66 -13.71
C PRO A 75 6.68 -12.08 -12.29
N LEU A 76 5.94 -13.06 -11.67
CA LEU A 76 6.37 -13.69 -10.42
C LEU A 76 6.25 -15.21 -10.53
N LEU A 77 5.14 -15.87 -10.17
CA LEU A 77 4.93 -17.30 -10.43
C LEU A 77 4.54 -17.56 -11.90
N ALA A 78 3.86 -16.61 -12.54
CA ALA A 78 3.79 -16.59 -14.01
C ALA A 78 5.12 -16.02 -14.57
N GLU A 79 5.68 -16.66 -15.61
CA GLU A 79 6.82 -16.11 -16.36
C GLU A 79 6.37 -15.13 -17.44
N SER A 80 5.14 -15.27 -17.93
CA SER A 80 4.53 -14.39 -18.92
C SER A 80 3.00 -14.55 -18.94
N TRP A 81 2.33 -13.62 -19.62
CA TRP A 81 0.89 -13.71 -19.88
C TRP A 81 0.53 -13.07 -21.22
N ALA A 82 -0.61 -13.49 -21.75
CA ALA A 82 -1.28 -12.87 -22.88
C ALA A 82 -2.73 -12.55 -22.49
N MET A 83 -3.27 -11.47 -23.01
CA MET A 83 -4.67 -11.06 -22.85
C MET A 83 -5.33 -11.09 -24.23
N ASP A 84 -6.51 -11.66 -24.32
CA ASP A 84 -7.31 -11.64 -25.54
C ASP A 84 -7.80 -10.22 -25.87
N PRO A 85 -8.11 -9.93 -27.14
CA PRO A 85 -8.49 -8.58 -27.58
C PRO A 85 -9.71 -7.99 -26.89
N ASP A 86 -10.61 -8.82 -26.34
CA ASP A 86 -11.80 -8.37 -25.60
C ASP A 86 -11.52 -8.05 -24.11
N GLY A 87 -10.30 -8.29 -23.65
CA GLY A 87 -9.89 -8.06 -22.26
C GLY A 87 -10.50 -9.03 -21.25
N LYS A 88 -11.10 -10.12 -21.70
CA LYS A 88 -11.82 -11.06 -20.84
C LYS A 88 -11.12 -12.41 -20.64
N SER A 89 -10.07 -12.70 -21.38
CA SER A 89 -9.32 -13.94 -21.24
C SER A 89 -7.84 -13.65 -21.06
N TYR A 90 -7.24 -14.29 -20.07
CA TYR A 90 -5.83 -14.16 -19.74
C TYR A 90 -5.19 -15.55 -19.71
N THR A 91 -4.21 -15.78 -20.58
CA THR A 91 -3.38 -17.00 -20.57
C THR A 91 -2.08 -16.72 -19.85
N PHE A 92 -1.86 -17.37 -18.71
CA PHE A 92 -0.62 -17.31 -17.95
C PHE A 92 0.24 -18.52 -18.24
N LYS A 93 1.53 -18.30 -18.54
CA LYS A 93 2.56 -19.34 -18.57
C LYS A 93 3.28 -19.34 -17.22
N LEU A 94 3.30 -20.49 -16.56
CA LEU A 94 3.84 -20.65 -15.22
C LEU A 94 5.32 -21.02 -15.25
N LYS A 95 6.08 -20.52 -14.28
CA LYS A 95 7.49 -20.89 -14.10
C LYS A 95 7.62 -22.37 -13.77
N LYS A 96 8.56 -23.05 -14.42
CA LYS A 96 8.87 -24.47 -14.20
C LYS A 96 9.82 -24.65 -13.03
N GLY A 97 9.73 -25.80 -12.36
CA GLY A 97 10.65 -26.19 -11.29
C GLY A 97 10.50 -25.42 -9.99
N VAL A 98 9.45 -24.63 -9.83
CA VAL A 98 9.12 -23.98 -8.56
C VAL A 98 8.59 -25.03 -7.59
N LYS A 99 8.94 -24.87 -6.30
CA LYS A 99 8.46 -25.73 -5.21
C LYS A 99 7.84 -24.88 -4.11
N PHE A 100 6.92 -25.48 -3.39
CA PHE A 100 6.51 -25.00 -2.08
C PHE A 100 7.55 -25.35 -1.01
N GLN A 101 7.49 -24.66 0.13
CA GLN A 101 8.44 -24.81 1.23
C GLN A 101 8.37 -26.18 1.93
N ASP A 102 7.30 -26.94 1.75
CA ASP A 102 7.12 -28.33 2.20
C ASP A 102 7.67 -29.36 1.20
N GLY A 103 8.15 -28.90 0.03
CA GLY A 103 8.76 -29.74 -1.00
C GLY A 103 7.85 -30.11 -2.16
N GLU A 104 6.54 -29.85 -2.06
CA GLU A 104 5.59 -30.10 -3.17
C GLU A 104 5.94 -29.23 -4.38
N ALA A 105 5.65 -29.74 -5.57
CA ALA A 105 5.85 -29.00 -6.82
C ALA A 105 4.70 -28.02 -7.05
N PHE A 106 5.02 -26.80 -7.48
CA PHE A 106 4.02 -25.82 -7.92
C PHE A 106 3.63 -26.06 -9.37
N ASP A 107 2.33 -26.11 -9.65
CA ASP A 107 1.79 -26.21 -11.00
C ASP A 107 0.43 -25.48 -11.18
N ALA A 108 -0.20 -25.66 -12.33
CA ALA A 108 -1.47 -25.03 -12.68
C ALA A 108 -2.65 -25.49 -11.81
N SER A 109 -2.57 -26.68 -11.19
CA SER A 109 -3.62 -27.17 -10.30
C SER A 109 -3.69 -26.37 -8.98
N ASP A 110 -2.55 -25.86 -8.49
CA ASP A 110 -2.49 -25.02 -7.30
C ASP A 110 -3.13 -23.66 -7.53
N VAL A 111 -2.91 -23.09 -8.73
CA VAL A 111 -3.58 -21.83 -9.12
C VAL A 111 -5.08 -22.04 -9.18
N LYS A 112 -5.53 -23.13 -9.83
CA LYS A 112 -6.95 -23.48 -9.91
C LYS A 112 -7.55 -23.66 -8.53
N PHE A 113 -6.92 -24.45 -7.67
CA PHE A 113 -7.35 -24.65 -6.26
C PHE A 113 -7.47 -23.31 -5.51
N SER A 114 -6.45 -22.47 -5.58
CA SER A 114 -6.42 -21.21 -4.83
C SER A 114 -7.54 -20.27 -5.25
N PHE A 115 -7.82 -20.17 -6.55
CA PHE A 115 -8.85 -19.27 -7.07
C PHE A 115 -10.26 -19.84 -6.92
N GLU A 116 -10.44 -21.17 -7.04
CA GLU A 116 -11.71 -21.82 -6.69
C GLU A 116 -12.03 -21.65 -5.21
N ARG A 117 -11.04 -21.81 -4.32
CA ARG A 117 -11.18 -21.52 -2.88
C ARG A 117 -11.58 -20.06 -2.63
N ALA A 118 -11.01 -19.10 -3.37
CA ALA A 118 -11.35 -17.71 -3.25
C ALA A 118 -12.76 -17.36 -3.77
N LYS A 119 -13.30 -18.16 -4.71
CA LYS A 119 -14.66 -18.02 -5.25
C LYS A 119 -15.72 -18.74 -4.42
N ASP A 120 -15.35 -19.70 -3.59
CA ASP A 120 -16.30 -20.50 -2.81
C ASP A 120 -17.33 -19.64 -2.08
N ASP A 121 -18.58 -20.08 -1.97
CA ASP A 121 -19.65 -19.32 -1.35
C ASP A 121 -19.36 -18.96 0.11
N LYS A 122 -18.59 -19.79 0.81
CA LYS A 122 -18.15 -19.56 2.20
C LYS A 122 -16.87 -18.75 2.31
N SER A 123 -16.27 -18.35 1.16
CA SER A 123 -15.03 -17.59 1.15
C SER A 123 -15.19 -16.23 1.82
N THR A 124 -14.29 -15.91 2.73
CA THR A 124 -14.16 -14.61 3.38
C THR A 124 -13.10 -13.71 2.73
N ASN A 125 -12.60 -14.12 1.55
CA ASN A 125 -11.63 -13.32 0.80
C ASN A 125 -12.24 -11.94 0.48
N LYS A 126 -11.56 -10.87 0.91
CA LYS A 126 -12.04 -9.50 0.70
C LYS A 126 -12.19 -9.12 -0.78
N ALA A 127 -11.45 -9.79 -1.67
CA ALA A 127 -11.50 -9.58 -3.11
C ALA A 127 -12.53 -10.47 -3.82
N LYS A 128 -13.26 -11.37 -3.10
CA LYS A 128 -14.21 -12.30 -3.68
C LYS A 128 -15.12 -11.62 -4.69
N LYS A 129 -15.92 -10.64 -4.26
CA LYS A 129 -16.90 -9.95 -5.11
C LYS A 129 -16.26 -9.12 -6.23
N ALA A 130 -15.14 -8.48 -5.94
CA ALA A 130 -14.53 -7.54 -6.89
C ALA A 130 -13.66 -8.22 -7.94
N VAL A 131 -13.12 -9.41 -7.64
CA VAL A 131 -12.13 -10.09 -8.48
C VAL A 131 -12.56 -11.51 -8.80
N PHE A 132 -12.71 -12.36 -7.76
CA PHE A 132 -12.84 -13.79 -7.97
C PHE A 132 -14.22 -14.19 -8.50
N ASP A 133 -15.31 -13.52 -8.11
CA ASP A 133 -16.63 -13.76 -8.69
C ASP A 133 -16.71 -13.35 -10.18
N ASN A 134 -15.83 -12.43 -10.63
CA ASN A 134 -15.72 -12.08 -12.04
C ASN A 134 -14.96 -13.14 -12.89
N ILE A 135 -14.25 -14.07 -12.25
CA ILE A 135 -13.60 -15.18 -12.97
C ILE A 135 -14.64 -16.26 -13.26
N ARG A 136 -15.14 -16.29 -14.50
CA ARG A 136 -16.14 -17.27 -14.93
C ARG A 136 -15.59 -18.69 -14.99
N ARG A 137 -14.36 -18.84 -15.51
CA ARG A 137 -13.73 -20.16 -15.75
C ARG A 137 -12.24 -20.14 -15.49
N ILE A 138 -11.73 -21.24 -14.94
CA ILE A 138 -10.31 -21.47 -14.66
C ILE A 138 -9.93 -22.78 -15.34
N ASP A 139 -9.19 -22.70 -16.44
CA ASP A 139 -8.70 -23.86 -17.16
C ASP A 139 -7.21 -24.06 -16.87
N ALA A 140 -6.81 -25.34 -16.71
CA ALA A 140 -5.42 -25.77 -16.57
C ALA A 140 -5.16 -26.83 -17.63
N PRO A 141 -4.93 -26.48 -18.92
CA PRO A 141 -4.78 -27.41 -20.00
C PRO A 141 -3.51 -28.26 -19.87
N ASP A 142 -2.51 -27.78 -19.20
CA ASP A 142 -1.28 -28.47 -18.83
C ASP A 142 -0.73 -27.96 -17.49
N ALA A 143 0.31 -28.61 -16.96
CA ALA A 143 0.89 -28.27 -15.66
C ALA A 143 1.47 -26.82 -15.57
N HIS A 144 1.69 -26.14 -16.69
CA HIS A 144 2.33 -24.83 -16.72
C HIS A 144 1.56 -23.77 -17.49
N THR A 145 0.27 -24.02 -17.72
CA THR A 145 -0.62 -23.05 -18.38
C THR A 145 -1.91 -22.92 -17.62
N VAL A 146 -2.28 -21.68 -17.28
CA VAL A 146 -3.59 -21.35 -16.69
C VAL A 146 -4.28 -20.33 -17.58
N ILE A 147 -5.57 -20.58 -17.90
CA ILE A 147 -6.41 -19.65 -18.63
C ILE A 147 -7.53 -19.19 -17.70
N LEU A 148 -7.59 -17.89 -17.45
CA LEU A 148 -8.63 -17.25 -16.65
C LEU A 148 -9.58 -16.49 -17.56
N THR A 149 -10.85 -16.92 -17.61
CA THR A 149 -11.89 -16.24 -18.39
C THR A 149 -12.78 -15.43 -17.46
N LEU A 150 -12.94 -14.14 -17.73
CA LEU A 150 -13.74 -13.21 -16.95
C LEU A 150 -15.15 -13.05 -17.54
N ASP A 151 -16.13 -12.72 -16.69
CA ASP A 151 -17.44 -12.27 -17.14
C ASP A 151 -17.37 -10.86 -17.72
N ASN A 152 -16.65 -9.98 -17.04
CA ASN A 152 -16.44 -8.60 -17.45
C ASN A 152 -14.94 -8.29 -17.53
N ALA A 153 -14.52 -7.53 -18.55
CA ALA A 153 -13.14 -7.06 -18.65
C ALA A 153 -12.77 -6.21 -17.41
N ASP A 154 -11.69 -6.59 -16.74
CA ASP A 154 -11.14 -5.84 -15.60
C ASP A 154 -9.80 -5.21 -16.01
N PRO A 155 -9.71 -3.89 -16.16
CA PRO A 155 -8.48 -3.22 -16.57
C PRO A 155 -7.34 -3.38 -15.55
N ASN A 156 -7.65 -3.72 -14.31
CA ASN A 156 -6.69 -3.86 -13.21
C ASN A 156 -6.36 -5.34 -12.92
N PHE A 157 -6.86 -6.28 -13.73
CA PHE A 157 -6.79 -7.72 -13.42
C PHE A 157 -5.37 -8.21 -13.14
N LEU A 158 -4.39 -7.81 -13.95
CA LEU A 158 -2.99 -8.19 -13.74
C LEU A 158 -2.41 -7.63 -12.42
N PHE A 159 -2.80 -6.41 -12.03
CA PHE A 159 -2.43 -5.85 -10.74
C PHE A 159 -3.06 -6.66 -9.60
N ARG A 160 -4.35 -7.02 -9.73
CA ARG A 160 -5.05 -7.82 -8.71
C ARG A 160 -4.44 -9.22 -8.53
N MET A 161 -3.87 -9.80 -9.58
CA MET A 161 -3.12 -11.07 -9.49
C MET A 161 -1.78 -10.95 -8.75
N GLY A 162 -1.34 -9.73 -8.48
CA GLY A 162 -0.17 -9.40 -7.66
C GLY A 162 -0.52 -8.96 -6.23
N GLU A 163 -1.81 -8.84 -5.87
CA GLU A 163 -2.23 -8.50 -4.50
C GLU A 163 -2.19 -9.73 -3.58
N ASN A 164 -2.09 -9.50 -2.28
CA ASN A 164 -2.03 -10.57 -1.28
C ASN A 164 -3.29 -11.45 -1.21
N THR A 165 -4.41 -10.98 -1.75
CA THR A 165 -5.66 -11.74 -1.86
C THR A 165 -5.64 -12.84 -2.93
N ALA A 166 -4.66 -12.77 -3.86
CA ALA A 166 -4.50 -13.67 -5.00
C ALA A 166 -3.22 -14.54 -4.88
N VAL A 167 -2.72 -14.76 -3.66
CA VAL A 167 -1.59 -15.66 -3.43
C VAL A 167 -1.96 -17.11 -3.70
N ILE A 168 -0.98 -17.87 -4.16
CA ILE A 168 -1.16 -19.29 -4.50
C ILE A 168 -0.77 -20.14 -3.29
N LEU A 169 -1.65 -21.06 -2.93
CA LEU A 169 -1.51 -21.97 -1.81
C LEU A 169 -1.43 -23.42 -2.31
N ASP A 170 -0.61 -24.23 -1.65
CA ASP A 170 -0.65 -25.68 -1.82
C ASP A 170 -1.89 -26.28 -1.16
N PRO A 171 -2.69 -27.11 -1.84
CA PRO A 171 -3.89 -27.72 -1.27
C PRO A 171 -3.66 -28.49 0.03
N LYS A 172 -2.49 -29.13 0.20
CA LYS A 172 -2.17 -29.94 1.37
C LYS A 172 -1.94 -29.10 2.63
N SER A 173 -1.36 -27.90 2.46
CA SER A 173 -1.00 -27.02 3.57
C SER A 173 -1.98 -25.85 3.78
N ALA A 174 -2.87 -25.60 2.83
CA ALA A 174 -3.77 -24.43 2.79
C ALA A 174 -4.61 -24.26 4.08
N ALA A 175 -5.08 -25.35 4.68
CA ALA A 175 -5.87 -25.29 5.91
C ALA A 175 -5.09 -24.73 7.12
N GLY A 176 -3.76 -24.87 7.13
CA GLY A 176 -2.86 -24.40 8.18
C GLY A 176 -2.34 -22.97 8.00
N THR A 177 -2.60 -22.32 6.83
CA THR A 177 -1.99 -21.05 6.44
C THR A 177 -2.17 -19.94 7.48
N ALA A 178 -3.31 -19.91 8.18
CA ALA A 178 -3.58 -18.88 9.19
C ALA A 178 -2.60 -18.89 10.38
N THR A 179 -1.94 -20.02 10.66
CA THR A 179 -1.01 -20.18 11.80
C THR A 179 0.40 -20.54 11.39
N LYS A 180 0.54 -21.30 10.31
CA LYS A 180 1.84 -21.75 9.76
C LYS A 180 1.78 -21.71 8.24
N PRO A 181 1.95 -20.52 7.64
CA PRO A 181 1.90 -20.36 6.19
C PRO A 181 3.04 -21.14 5.52
N VAL A 182 2.68 -21.85 4.45
CA VAL A 182 3.59 -22.54 3.54
C VAL A 182 3.34 -21.97 2.14
N GLY A 183 4.38 -21.52 1.49
CA GLY A 183 4.29 -20.92 0.15
C GLY A 183 5.53 -21.18 -0.70
N THR A 184 5.68 -20.39 -1.74
CA THR A 184 6.78 -20.49 -2.71
C THR A 184 7.84 -19.41 -2.52
N GLY A 185 7.66 -18.54 -1.52
CA GLY A 185 8.47 -17.34 -1.29
C GLY A 185 9.86 -17.61 -0.69
N PRO A 186 10.72 -16.58 -0.62
CA PRO A 186 12.12 -16.67 -0.22
C PRO A 186 12.36 -17.01 1.25
N PHE A 187 11.36 -16.85 2.10
CA PHE A 187 11.46 -17.11 3.54
C PHE A 187 10.39 -18.07 4.01
N THR A 188 10.76 -19.01 4.89
CA THR A 188 9.83 -19.86 5.63
C THR A 188 9.37 -19.15 6.91
N PHE A 189 8.15 -19.44 7.33
CA PHE A 189 7.68 -19.09 8.66
C PHE A 189 8.46 -19.90 9.71
N ASP A 190 9.09 -19.21 10.68
CA ASP A 190 9.92 -19.81 11.73
C ASP A 190 9.20 -19.82 13.08
N ASP A 191 8.74 -18.65 13.55
CA ASP A 191 8.11 -18.52 14.87
C ASP A 191 7.16 -17.33 14.95
N TRP A 192 6.14 -17.45 15.79
CA TRP A 192 5.23 -16.37 16.17
C TRP A 192 5.08 -16.30 17.68
N LYS A 193 5.78 -15.37 18.30
CA LYS A 193 5.57 -15.01 19.70
C LYS A 193 4.43 -14.00 19.79
N LYS A 194 3.23 -14.49 20.11
CA LYS A 194 2.01 -13.68 20.21
C LYS A 194 2.24 -12.45 21.09
N GLY A 195 1.73 -11.29 20.62
CA GLY A 195 1.92 -9.99 21.27
C GLY A 195 3.34 -9.40 21.16
N ASN A 196 4.29 -10.09 20.50
CA ASN A 196 5.68 -9.66 20.45
C ASN A 196 6.21 -9.56 19.01
N ALA A 197 6.37 -10.71 18.33
CA ALA A 197 7.01 -10.74 17.03
C ALA A 197 6.69 -11.98 16.21
N VAL A 198 6.82 -11.84 14.87
CA VAL A 198 6.93 -12.94 13.91
C VAL A 198 8.34 -12.98 13.36
N THR A 199 8.90 -14.18 13.24
CA THR A 199 10.21 -14.42 12.67
C THR A 199 10.10 -15.29 11.42
N LEU A 200 10.79 -14.87 10.37
CA LEU A 200 10.95 -15.60 9.13
C LEU A 200 12.43 -15.99 8.96
N LYS A 201 12.65 -17.15 8.33
CA LYS A 201 14.00 -17.69 8.06
C LYS A 201 14.16 -17.91 6.56
N LYS A 202 15.32 -17.55 6.02
CA LYS A 202 15.63 -17.79 4.62
C LYS A 202 15.43 -19.25 4.23
N TRP A 203 14.78 -19.45 3.10
CA TRP A 203 14.58 -20.78 2.55
C TRP A 203 15.64 -21.11 1.48
N ALA A 204 16.46 -22.12 1.77
CA ALA A 204 17.55 -22.53 0.87
C ALA A 204 17.00 -23.12 -0.46
N GLY A 205 15.77 -23.66 -0.46
CA GLY A 205 15.09 -24.20 -1.64
C GLY A 205 14.44 -23.14 -2.55
N TYR A 206 14.50 -21.85 -2.18
CA TYR A 206 13.96 -20.80 -3.02
C TYR A 206 14.71 -20.73 -4.37
N ARG A 207 13.95 -20.57 -5.47
CA ARG A 207 14.51 -20.55 -6.84
C ARG A 207 15.67 -19.58 -7.04
N ASP A 208 15.63 -18.41 -6.36
CA ASP A 208 16.65 -17.37 -6.40
C ASP A 208 17.34 -17.16 -5.03
N ALA A 209 17.54 -18.24 -4.24
CA ALA A 209 18.09 -18.17 -2.89
C ALA A 209 19.42 -17.43 -2.79
N LYS A 210 20.26 -17.46 -3.84
CA LYS A 210 21.55 -16.75 -3.89
C LYS A 210 21.39 -15.22 -3.90
N ALA A 211 20.28 -14.70 -4.41
CA ALA A 211 19.98 -13.27 -4.42
C ALA A 211 19.55 -12.77 -3.03
N VAL A 212 18.89 -13.60 -2.23
CA VAL A 212 18.44 -13.26 -0.86
C VAL A 212 19.63 -13.17 0.09
N LYS A 213 19.83 -12.01 0.72
CA LYS A 213 20.99 -11.73 1.56
C LYS A 213 20.76 -11.91 3.06
N LEU A 214 19.50 -11.78 3.48
CA LEU A 214 19.14 -11.94 4.89
C LEU A 214 18.86 -13.42 5.20
N GLU A 215 19.42 -13.91 6.31
CA GLU A 215 19.16 -15.26 6.82
C GLU A 215 17.92 -15.28 7.75
N ARG A 216 17.60 -14.12 8.36
CA ARG A 216 16.49 -13.99 9.32
C ARG A 216 15.87 -12.60 9.24
N VAL A 217 14.55 -12.57 9.27
CA VAL A 217 13.73 -11.34 9.35
C VAL A 217 12.81 -11.47 10.54
N THR A 218 12.80 -10.46 11.41
CA THR A 218 11.89 -10.38 12.56
C THR A 218 11.03 -9.14 12.44
N PHE A 219 9.71 -9.32 12.48
CA PHE A 219 8.71 -8.26 12.55
C PHE A 219 8.24 -8.13 13.99
N ARG A 220 8.68 -7.09 14.69
CA ARG A 220 8.35 -6.81 16.09
C ARG A 220 7.16 -5.87 16.18
N PHE A 221 6.16 -6.21 17.00
CA PHE A 221 4.94 -5.40 17.17
C PHE A 221 5.16 -4.36 18.26
N ILE A 222 5.07 -3.08 17.88
CA ILE A 222 5.18 -1.94 18.80
C ILE A 222 4.10 -0.92 18.40
N ASN A 223 2.97 -0.90 19.10
CA ASN A 223 1.79 -0.12 18.72
C ASN A 223 1.98 1.39 18.96
N ASP A 224 2.69 1.76 20.01
CA ASP A 224 2.92 3.17 20.35
C ASP A 224 4.00 3.80 19.46
N PRO A 225 3.72 4.94 18.79
CA PRO A 225 4.67 5.60 17.90
C PRO A 225 5.95 6.06 18.62
N ALA A 226 5.84 6.57 19.85
CA ALA A 226 7.00 7.05 20.62
C ALA A 226 7.87 5.87 21.06
N ALA A 227 7.27 4.76 21.46
CA ALA A 227 7.99 3.52 21.79
C ALA A 227 8.73 2.93 20.58
N ARG A 228 8.16 3.03 19.35
CA ARG A 228 8.88 2.63 18.13
C ARG A 228 10.12 3.49 17.87
N VAL A 229 9.98 4.80 18.03
CA VAL A 229 11.13 5.74 17.90
C VAL A 229 12.18 5.43 18.96
N ALA A 230 11.78 5.22 20.23
CA ALA A 230 12.69 4.88 21.31
C ALA A 230 13.44 3.56 21.05
N ALA A 231 12.74 2.51 20.60
CA ALA A 231 13.34 1.22 20.26
C ALA A 231 14.35 1.34 19.09
N LEU A 232 14.05 2.20 18.10
CA LEU A 232 14.97 2.47 16.99
C LEU A 232 16.24 3.19 17.48
N LEU A 233 16.10 4.22 18.33
CA LEU A 233 17.19 4.99 18.91
C LEU A 233 18.07 4.12 19.84
N ALA A 234 17.47 3.22 20.62
CA ALA A 234 18.16 2.26 21.51
C ALA A 234 18.88 1.15 20.72
N GLY A 235 18.41 0.84 19.50
CA GLY A 235 18.96 -0.21 18.68
C GLY A 235 18.32 -1.58 18.85
N ASP A 236 17.17 -1.63 19.47
CA ASP A 236 16.35 -2.84 19.62
C ASP A 236 15.71 -3.28 18.30
N ILE A 237 15.57 -2.36 17.36
CA ILE A 237 15.11 -2.58 15.99
C ILE A 237 16.03 -1.90 14.99
N ASP A 238 16.05 -2.41 13.76
CA ASP A 238 16.89 -1.92 12.69
C ASP A 238 16.18 -0.95 11.75
N GLY A 239 14.85 -0.95 11.75
CA GLY A 239 14.06 -0.06 10.92
C GLY A 239 12.57 -0.08 11.22
N VAL A 240 11.91 0.93 10.68
CA VAL A 240 10.47 1.11 10.71
C VAL A 240 10.01 1.39 9.28
N PRO A 241 9.42 0.41 8.56
CA PRO A 241 9.00 0.60 7.17
C PRO A 241 7.90 1.65 6.99
N ARG A 242 7.08 1.86 8.04
CA ARG A 242 5.99 2.85 8.08
C ARG A 242 5.99 3.57 9.41
N LEU A 243 6.74 4.66 9.47
CA LEU A 243 6.77 5.52 10.65
C LEU A 243 5.56 6.47 10.62
N ASP A 244 4.72 6.38 11.64
CA ASP A 244 3.56 7.24 11.88
C ASP A 244 3.80 8.25 13.03
N ALA A 245 5.05 8.71 13.17
CA ALA A 245 5.51 9.71 14.12
C ALA A 245 6.11 10.91 13.37
N PRO A 246 5.31 11.77 12.74
CA PRO A 246 5.80 12.88 11.92
C PRO A 246 6.71 13.84 12.70
N GLN A 247 6.43 14.06 13.98
CA GLN A 247 7.24 14.90 14.87
C GLN A 247 8.68 14.40 15.06
N ALA A 248 8.94 13.09 14.91
CA ALA A 248 10.25 12.49 15.04
C ALA A 248 11.10 12.54 13.76
N VAL A 249 10.47 12.81 12.60
CA VAL A 249 11.13 12.72 11.29
C VAL A 249 12.37 13.62 11.21
N LYS A 250 12.25 14.89 11.62
CA LYS A 250 13.38 15.83 11.59
C LYS A 250 14.54 15.39 12.48
N GLN A 251 14.24 14.87 13.68
CA GLN A 251 15.24 14.32 14.60
C GLN A 251 15.97 13.14 13.95
N LEU A 252 15.25 12.20 13.40
CA LEU A 252 15.82 11.00 12.77
C LEU A 252 16.62 11.33 11.50
N GLN A 253 16.19 12.34 10.71
CA GLN A 253 16.94 12.85 9.55
C GLN A 253 18.29 13.48 9.93
N SER A 254 18.36 14.12 11.10
CA SER A 254 19.60 14.75 11.58
C SER A 254 20.58 13.75 12.24
N ASP A 255 20.10 12.56 12.61
CA ASP A 255 20.91 11.52 13.27
C ASP A 255 21.63 10.66 12.23
N LYS A 256 22.97 10.75 12.18
CA LYS A 256 23.83 10.06 11.22
C LYS A 256 23.74 8.52 11.27
N ARG A 257 23.13 7.96 12.31
CA ARG A 257 22.90 6.51 12.45
C ARG A 257 21.78 5.98 11.55
N PHE A 258 20.92 6.87 11.05
CA PHE A 258 19.71 6.50 10.33
C PHE A 258 19.70 7.07 8.91
N GLU A 259 18.91 6.44 8.09
CA GLU A 259 18.47 6.89 6.77
C GLU A 259 16.96 6.99 6.80
N VAL A 260 16.43 8.16 6.50
CA VAL A 260 14.98 8.43 6.44
C VAL A 260 14.61 8.65 4.99
N VAL A 261 13.67 7.86 4.50
CA VAL A 261 13.15 7.97 3.14
C VAL A 261 11.69 8.35 3.21
N VAL A 262 11.34 9.42 2.50
CA VAL A 262 9.97 9.90 2.38
C VAL A 262 9.47 9.59 0.97
N GLY A 263 8.53 8.68 0.87
CA GLY A 263 7.92 8.25 -0.38
C GLY A 263 6.41 8.50 -0.40
N ASN A 264 5.71 7.77 -1.26
CA ASN A 264 4.29 7.93 -1.49
C ASN A 264 3.52 6.68 -1.04
N THR A 265 2.21 6.83 -0.85
CA THR A 265 1.28 5.72 -0.62
C THR A 265 0.28 5.61 -1.77
N ALA A 266 -0.57 4.57 -1.76
CA ALA A 266 -1.73 4.51 -2.65
C ALA A 266 -2.86 5.45 -2.22
N GLY A 267 -2.69 6.22 -1.15
CA GLY A 267 -3.72 7.10 -0.61
C GLY A 267 -4.08 8.27 -1.52
N LYS A 268 -5.37 8.58 -1.62
CA LYS A 268 -5.91 9.74 -2.32
C LYS A 268 -6.79 10.52 -1.36
N GLY A 269 -6.23 11.57 -0.75
CA GLY A 269 -6.93 12.49 0.15
C GLY A 269 -7.76 13.50 -0.65
N ILE A 270 -9.06 13.47 -0.46
CA ILE A 270 -10.01 14.30 -1.20
C ILE A 270 -10.96 15.03 -0.26
N VAL A 271 -11.44 16.18 -0.71
CA VAL A 271 -12.74 16.70 -0.24
C VAL A 271 -13.77 16.13 -1.20
N ALA A 272 -14.46 15.08 -0.76
CA ALA A 272 -15.53 14.48 -1.55
C ALA A 272 -16.74 15.40 -1.60
N ILE A 273 -17.32 15.52 -2.79
CA ILE A 273 -18.43 16.43 -3.11
C ILE A 273 -19.62 15.57 -3.55
N ASN A 274 -20.81 15.87 -3.04
CA ASN A 274 -22.02 15.19 -3.48
C ASN A 274 -22.52 15.76 -4.81
N ASN A 275 -22.18 15.11 -5.93
CA ASN A 275 -22.52 15.59 -7.27
C ASN A 275 -24.04 15.53 -7.59
N LYS A 276 -24.86 14.85 -6.78
CA LYS A 276 -26.33 14.81 -6.95
C LYS A 276 -27.02 15.95 -6.22
N LYS A 277 -26.34 16.67 -5.33
CA LYS A 277 -26.94 17.69 -4.49
C LYS A 277 -26.65 19.08 -5.04
N LYS A 278 -27.70 19.91 -5.19
CA LYS A 278 -27.52 21.33 -5.56
C LYS A 278 -26.79 22.10 -4.45
N PRO A 279 -25.88 23.01 -4.84
CA PRO A 279 -25.53 23.42 -6.20
C PRO A 279 -24.34 22.63 -6.78
N PHE A 280 -23.90 21.52 -6.17
CA PHE A 280 -22.72 20.72 -6.56
C PHE A 280 -22.95 19.84 -7.79
N ASP A 281 -24.19 19.75 -8.31
CA ASP A 281 -24.49 19.18 -9.60
C ASP A 281 -23.88 19.99 -10.77
N ASP A 282 -23.59 21.28 -10.54
CA ASP A 282 -22.87 22.12 -11.49
C ASP A 282 -21.34 21.98 -11.33
N VAL A 283 -20.65 21.61 -12.41
CA VAL A 283 -19.18 21.47 -12.44
C VAL A 283 -18.43 22.78 -12.11
N ARG A 284 -19.03 23.93 -12.40
CA ARG A 284 -18.45 25.24 -12.08
C ARG A 284 -18.34 25.44 -10.57
N VAL A 285 -19.35 25.00 -9.83
CA VAL A 285 -19.34 25.04 -8.36
C VAL A 285 -18.30 24.07 -7.78
N ARG A 286 -18.18 22.88 -8.32
CA ARG A 286 -17.15 21.94 -7.89
C ARG A 286 -15.73 22.45 -8.18
N ARG A 287 -15.52 23.08 -9.34
CA ARG A 287 -14.25 23.76 -9.67
C ARG A 287 -13.99 24.92 -8.71
N ALA A 288 -15.01 25.69 -8.34
CA ALA A 288 -14.87 26.76 -7.35
C ALA A 288 -14.39 26.23 -5.99
N VAL A 289 -14.96 25.11 -5.52
CA VAL A 289 -14.48 24.43 -4.30
C VAL A 289 -13.01 24.08 -4.41
N MET A 290 -12.56 23.52 -5.56
CA MET A 290 -11.15 23.14 -5.73
C MET A 290 -10.22 24.36 -5.84
N HIS A 291 -10.59 25.40 -6.59
CA HIS A 291 -9.83 26.64 -6.67
C HIS A 291 -9.70 27.37 -5.32
N ALA A 292 -10.65 27.16 -4.41
CA ALA A 292 -10.59 27.71 -3.06
C ALA A 292 -9.61 26.98 -2.13
N ILE A 293 -9.15 25.75 -2.47
CA ILE A 293 -8.31 24.92 -1.61
C ILE A 293 -6.83 25.05 -1.99
N ASP A 294 -6.05 25.61 -1.07
CA ASP A 294 -4.57 25.61 -1.15
C ASP A 294 -4.06 24.25 -0.64
N ARG A 295 -3.70 23.39 -1.60
CA ARG A 295 -3.16 22.03 -1.34
C ARG A 295 -1.88 22.08 -0.50
N LYS A 296 -1.00 23.07 -0.80
CA LYS A 296 0.27 23.19 -0.09
C LYS A 296 0.05 23.59 1.36
N ALA A 297 -0.77 24.60 1.60
CA ALA A 297 -1.11 25.03 2.96
C ALA A 297 -1.80 23.91 3.75
N PHE A 298 -2.66 23.10 3.10
CA PHE A 298 -3.26 21.93 3.72
C PHE A 298 -2.19 20.91 4.13
N ILE A 299 -1.29 20.51 3.22
CA ILE A 299 -0.24 19.52 3.48
C ILE A 299 0.70 20.00 4.58
N ASP A 300 1.14 21.27 4.52
CA ASP A 300 2.06 21.83 5.52
C ASP A 300 1.41 21.92 6.91
N GLY A 301 0.16 22.36 6.99
CA GLY A 301 -0.53 22.59 8.27
C GLY A 301 -1.15 21.32 8.88
N VAL A 302 -1.62 20.39 8.06
CA VAL A 302 -2.34 19.19 8.51
C VAL A 302 -1.45 17.96 8.58
N LEU A 303 -0.55 17.80 7.60
CA LEU A 303 0.34 16.64 7.45
C LEU A 303 1.81 16.93 7.79
N GLU A 304 2.09 18.12 8.37
CA GLU A 304 3.46 18.54 8.71
C GLU A 304 4.43 18.49 7.52
N GLY A 305 3.94 18.74 6.30
CA GLY A 305 4.69 18.65 5.05
C GLY A 305 4.88 17.21 4.54
N LEU A 306 4.35 16.20 5.23
CA LEU A 306 4.49 14.79 4.85
C LEU A 306 3.37 14.35 3.90
N GLY A 307 3.43 14.85 2.67
CA GLY A 307 2.51 14.51 1.61
C GLY A 307 2.86 15.21 0.30
N LYS A 308 2.15 14.83 -0.75
CA LYS A 308 2.23 15.49 -2.05
C LYS A 308 0.84 15.92 -2.52
N PRO A 309 0.71 17.05 -3.23
CA PRO A 309 -0.54 17.40 -3.85
C PRO A 309 -0.88 16.39 -4.96
N ILE A 310 -2.17 16.14 -5.17
CA ILE A 310 -2.69 15.37 -6.30
C ILE A 310 -3.72 16.18 -7.07
N GLY A 311 -3.86 15.92 -8.38
CA GLY A 311 -4.78 16.64 -9.27
C GLY A 311 -5.93 15.79 -9.80
N SER A 312 -5.97 14.50 -9.44
CA SER A 312 -7.02 13.54 -9.81
C SER A 312 -7.10 12.43 -8.75
N HIS A 313 -8.00 11.45 -8.95
CA HIS A 313 -8.14 10.30 -8.02
C HIS A 313 -7.09 9.21 -8.30
N PHE A 314 -5.84 9.63 -8.41
CA PHE A 314 -4.70 8.76 -8.63
C PHE A 314 -3.55 9.16 -7.73
N ALA A 315 -2.79 8.16 -7.31
CA ALA A 315 -1.62 8.34 -6.45
C ALA A 315 -0.32 8.32 -7.27
N PRO A 316 0.74 8.99 -6.83
CA PRO A 316 2.06 8.89 -7.48
C PRO A 316 2.66 7.48 -7.51
N THR A 317 2.08 6.52 -6.78
CA THR A 317 2.42 5.09 -6.81
C THR A 317 1.67 4.30 -7.89
N ASP A 318 0.71 4.92 -8.59
CA ASP A 318 -0.01 4.24 -9.66
C ASP A 318 0.85 4.29 -10.93
N ALA A 319 1.17 3.13 -11.51
CA ALA A 319 1.93 3.07 -12.76
C ALA A 319 1.20 3.84 -13.87
N GLY A 320 1.84 4.84 -14.44
CA GLY A 320 1.22 5.74 -15.43
C GLY A 320 0.49 6.95 -14.80
N TYR A 321 0.75 7.26 -13.53
CA TYR A 321 0.27 8.49 -12.90
C TYR A 321 0.59 9.74 -13.73
N VAL A 322 -0.38 10.63 -13.85
CA VAL A 322 -0.22 11.94 -14.50
C VAL A 322 -0.41 13.05 -13.46
N ASP A 323 0.56 13.92 -13.31
CA ASP A 323 0.41 15.11 -12.46
C ASP A 323 -0.55 16.11 -13.12
N LEU A 324 -1.72 16.26 -12.52
CA LEU A 324 -2.78 17.18 -12.96
C LEU A 324 -3.03 18.30 -11.93
N THR A 325 -2.11 18.52 -11.00
CA THR A 325 -2.23 19.57 -9.96
C THR A 325 -2.38 20.98 -10.53
N GLY A 326 -1.75 21.21 -11.70
CA GLY A 326 -1.85 22.48 -12.42
C GLY A 326 -3.17 22.71 -13.18
N ALA A 327 -4.03 21.68 -13.32
CA ALA A 327 -5.30 21.82 -14.03
C ALA A 327 -6.32 22.71 -13.28
N THR A 328 -6.30 22.66 -11.95
CA THR A 328 -7.14 23.49 -11.07
C THR A 328 -6.27 24.01 -9.91
N PRO A 329 -5.45 25.07 -10.13
CA PRO A 329 -4.60 25.64 -9.09
C PRO A 329 -5.41 26.41 -8.05
N TYR A 330 -4.80 26.69 -6.89
CA TYR A 330 -5.37 27.59 -5.89
C TYR A 330 -5.55 29.00 -6.48
N ASP A 331 -6.79 29.45 -6.59
CA ASP A 331 -7.17 30.76 -7.13
C ASP A 331 -8.53 31.19 -6.56
N PRO A 332 -8.56 31.84 -5.38
CA PRO A 332 -9.81 32.29 -4.76
C PRO A 332 -10.65 33.25 -5.62
N GLU A 333 -10.01 34.09 -6.45
CA GLU A 333 -10.74 35.02 -7.30
C GLU A 333 -11.45 34.27 -8.45
N LYS A 334 -10.79 33.26 -9.01
CA LYS A 334 -11.42 32.36 -9.99
C LYS A 334 -12.58 31.57 -9.36
N ALA A 335 -12.43 31.12 -8.10
CA ALA A 335 -13.50 30.46 -7.37
C ALA A 335 -14.73 31.34 -7.21
N LYS A 336 -14.58 32.60 -6.79
CA LYS A 336 -15.66 33.60 -6.70
C LYS A 336 -16.34 33.84 -8.05
N ALA A 337 -15.54 33.98 -9.12
CA ALA A 337 -16.04 34.18 -10.46
C ALA A 337 -16.91 32.99 -10.92
N LEU A 338 -16.47 31.75 -10.68
CA LEU A 338 -17.18 30.53 -11.03
C LEU A 338 -18.52 30.39 -10.26
N LEU A 339 -18.54 30.73 -8.95
CA LEU A 339 -19.78 30.74 -8.16
C LEU A 339 -20.80 31.76 -8.72
N LYS A 340 -20.32 32.95 -9.06
CA LYS A 340 -21.16 33.99 -9.70
C LYS A 340 -21.68 33.53 -11.06
N GLU A 341 -20.81 32.95 -11.90
CA GLU A 341 -21.17 32.40 -13.22
C GLU A 341 -22.20 31.27 -13.12
N ALA A 342 -22.11 30.46 -12.08
CA ALA A 342 -23.07 29.39 -11.78
C ALA A 342 -24.39 29.92 -11.17
N GLY A 343 -24.50 31.24 -10.91
CA GLY A 343 -25.69 31.83 -10.30
C GLY A 343 -25.88 31.48 -8.82
N VAL A 344 -24.78 31.10 -8.13
CA VAL A 344 -24.85 30.73 -6.70
C VAL A 344 -24.79 31.98 -5.85
N ALA A 345 -25.83 32.18 -5.01
CA ALA A 345 -25.82 33.22 -4.00
C ALA A 345 -24.81 32.94 -2.90
N THR A 346 -24.06 33.96 -2.49
CA THR A 346 -23.15 33.88 -1.35
C THR A 346 -23.66 34.77 -0.20
N PRO A 347 -23.56 34.31 1.08
CA PRO A 347 -22.87 33.09 1.51
C PRO A 347 -23.64 31.80 1.15
N LEU A 348 -22.92 30.83 0.56
CA LEU A 348 -23.42 29.47 0.38
C LEU A 348 -23.16 28.67 1.65
N ASN A 349 -24.21 28.28 2.36
CA ASN A 349 -24.09 27.45 3.56
C ASN A 349 -24.10 25.95 3.19
N VAL A 350 -23.09 25.20 3.67
CA VAL A 350 -22.92 23.77 3.43
C VAL A 350 -22.49 23.05 4.70
N THR A 351 -22.73 21.75 4.78
CA THR A 351 -22.23 20.88 5.84
C THR A 351 -20.94 20.21 5.41
N LEU A 352 -19.91 20.26 6.27
CA LEU A 352 -18.66 19.52 6.10
C LEU A 352 -18.60 18.41 7.16
N THR A 353 -19.00 17.20 6.77
CA THR A 353 -19.05 16.03 7.64
C THR A 353 -17.69 15.36 7.71
N LEU A 354 -17.14 15.18 8.92
CA LEU A 354 -15.75 14.73 9.12
C LEU A 354 -15.70 13.42 9.91
N PRO A 355 -15.08 12.35 9.37
CA PRO A 355 -14.79 11.13 10.09
C PRO A 355 -13.70 11.33 11.16
N PRO A 356 -13.43 10.33 12.04
CA PRO A 356 -12.50 10.48 13.16
C PRO A 356 -11.03 10.79 12.84
N PRO A 357 -10.43 10.36 11.69
CA PRO A 357 -9.01 10.56 11.44
C PRO A 357 -8.56 12.01 11.52
N GLN A 358 -7.37 12.23 12.08
CA GLN A 358 -6.81 13.56 12.32
C GLN A 358 -6.70 14.40 11.03
N TYR A 359 -6.32 13.78 9.90
CA TYR A 359 -6.27 14.47 8.61
C TYR A 359 -7.63 15.06 8.20
N ALA A 360 -8.74 14.41 8.59
CA ALA A 360 -10.07 14.92 8.29
C ALA A 360 -10.48 16.03 9.27
N ARG A 361 -10.31 15.81 10.57
CA ARG A 361 -10.73 16.80 11.59
C ARG A 361 -9.91 18.08 11.54
N LYS A 362 -8.58 17.99 11.58
CA LYS A 362 -7.71 19.16 11.36
C LYS A 362 -7.87 19.76 9.95
N GLY A 363 -7.94 18.88 8.93
CA GLY A 363 -8.12 19.32 7.55
C GLY A 363 -9.44 20.05 7.33
N GLY A 364 -10.49 19.65 8.07
CA GLY A 364 -11.79 20.33 8.02
C GLY A 364 -11.75 21.78 8.44
N GLU A 365 -11.01 22.09 9.49
CA GLU A 365 -10.81 23.48 9.95
C GLU A 365 -10.11 24.33 8.87
N VAL A 366 -9.05 23.79 8.27
CA VAL A 366 -8.31 24.44 7.19
C VAL A 366 -9.20 24.66 5.96
N VAL A 367 -9.90 23.60 5.52
CA VAL A 367 -10.80 23.67 4.33
C VAL A 367 -11.94 24.64 4.58
N ALA A 368 -12.60 24.62 5.75
CA ALA A 368 -13.68 25.53 6.08
C ALA A 368 -13.20 27.00 6.05
N ALA A 369 -12.02 27.28 6.61
CA ALA A 369 -11.43 28.64 6.58
C ALA A 369 -11.08 29.09 5.15
N GLN A 370 -10.62 28.19 4.29
CA GLN A 370 -10.31 28.50 2.89
C GLN A 370 -11.59 28.73 2.07
N LEU A 371 -12.63 27.91 2.23
CA LEU A 371 -13.92 28.05 1.60
C LEU A 371 -14.63 29.36 1.99
N ALA A 372 -14.51 29.77 3.24
CA ALA A 372 -15.07 31.04 3.72
C ALA A 372 -14.55 32.26 2.95
N LYS A 373 -13.29 32.25 2.49
CA LYS A 373 -12.67 33.34 1.71
C LYS A 373 -13.38 33.56 0.36
N VAL A 374 -14.07 32.56 -0.14
CA VAL A 374 -14.79 32.60 -1.43
C VAL A 374 -16.32 32.66 -1.25
N GLY A 375 -16.82 32.80 -0.04
CA GLY A 375 -18.23 32.90 0.28
C GLY A 375 -18.94 31.57 0.47
N ILE A 376 -18.20 30.46 0.67
CA ILE A 376 -18.78 29.16 1.04
C ILE A 376 -18.57 28.98 2.55
N VAL A 377 -19.66 28.95 3.31
CA VAL A 377 -19.64 28.78 4.78
C VAL A 377 -19.89 27.31 5.11
N ALA A 378 -18.83 26.60 5.49
CA ALA A 378 -18.89 25.19 5.82
C ALA A 378 -19.09 24.99 7.33
N LYS A 379 -20.25 24.46 7.72
CA LYS A 379 -20.52 24.01 9.09
C LYS A 379 -19.86 22.65 9.30
N ILE A 380 -18.89 22.57 10.21
CA ILE A 380 -18.22 21.32 10.55
C ILE A 380 -19.12 20.44 11.41
N GLU A 381 -19.28 19.18 11.00
CA GLU A 381 -19.95 18.12 11.75
C GLU A 381 -19.03 16.91 11.90
N ASN A 382 -18.46 16.75 13.13
CA ASN A 382 -17.65 15.59 13.46
C ASN A 382 -18.54 14.38 13.77
N VAL A 383 -18.28 13.26 13.11
CA VAL A 383 -19.04 12.02 13.29
C VAL A 383 -18.10 10.84 13.54
N GLU A 384 -18.64 9.77 14.13
CA GLU A 384 -17.92 8.52 14.28
C GLU A 384 -18.06 7.64 13.01
N TRP A 385 -17.16 6.64 12.85
CA TRP A 385 -17.13 5.80 11.65
C TRP A 385 -18.49 5.14 11.34
N ALA A 386 -19.20 4.66 12.34
CA ALA A 386 -20.52 4.04 12.12
C ALA A 386 -21.52 5.02 11.52
N GLN A 387 -21.53 6.28 11.96
CA GLN A 387 -22.38 7.35 11.43
C GLN A 387 -21.93 7.75 10.03
N TRP A 388 -20.61 7.89 9.81
CA TRP A 388 -20.06 8.20 8.50
C TRP A 388 -20.42 7.12 7.46
N LEU A 389 -20.23 5.84 7.79
CA LEU A 389 -20.57 4.71 6.92
C LEU A 389 -22.09 4.56 6.70
N GLY A 390 -22.89 4.82 7.71
CA GLY A 390 -24.35 4.72 7.65
C GLY A 390 -25.04 5.90 6.94
N GLY A 391 -24.40 7.08 6.95
CA GLY A 391 -24.95 8.33 6.39
C GLY A 391 -24.16 8.84 5.20
N THR A 392 -22.97 9.39 5.43
CA THR A 392 -22.13 10.04 4.40
C THR A 392 -21.80 9.08 3.26
N PHE A 393 -21.35 7.86 3.58
CA PHE A 393 -21.05 6.83 2.58
C PHE A 393 -22.30 6.26 1.85
N LYS A 394 -23.50 6.69 2.25
CA LYS A 394 -24.77 6.42 1.55
C LYS A 394 -25.27 7.61 0.74
N GLY A 395 -24.47 8.70 0.65
CA GLY A 395 -24.81 9.89 -0.11
C GLY A 395 -25.51 10.99 0.69
N ASN A 396 -25.61 10.88 2.02
CA ASN A 396 -26.24 11.89 2.87
C ASN A 396 -25.19 12.89 3.38
N PHE A 397 -24.72 13.78 2.52
CA PHE A 397 -23.71 14.79 2.83
C PHE A 397 -23.69 15.92 1.78
N ASP A 398 -23.02 17.02 2.08
CA ASP A 398 -22.62 18.05 1.10
C ASP A 398 -21.16 17.86 0.72
N LEU A 399 -20.27 17.98 1.71
CA LEU A 399 -18.83 17.81 1.61
C LEU A 399 -18.34 16.89 2.73
N THR A 400 -17.29 16.10 2.46
CA THR A 400 -16.57 15.31 3.48
C THR A 400 -15.10 15.17 3.10
N ILE A 401 -14.21 15.04 4.11
CA ILE A 401 -12.78 14.78 3.85
C ILE A 401 -12.49 13.33 4.14
N ILE A 402 -11.93 12.62 3.17
CA ILE A 402 -11.58 11.20 3.26
C ILE A 402 -10.29 10.90 2.49
N ASN A 403 -9.50 9.95 2.99
CA ASN A 403 -8.37 9.38 2.27
C ASN A 403 -8.73 7.97 1.80
N HIS A 404 -8.88 7.80 0.50
CA HIS A 404 -9.05 6.51 -0.16
C HIS A 404 -7.70 5.81 -0.24
N VAL A 405 -7.59 4.62 0.33
CA VAL A 405 -6.32 3.88 0.43
C VAL A 405 -6.23 2.67 -0.52
N GLU A 406 -7.33 2.30 -1.14
CA GLU A 406 -7.39 1.18 -2.08
C GLU A 406 -6.67 1.54 -3.38
N PRO A 407 -5.70 0.72 -3.82
CA PRO A 407 -5.05 0.95 -5.11
C PRO A 407 -6.06 0.90 -6.26
N LEU A 408 -5.87 1.77 -7.25
CA LEU A 408 -6.62 1.78 -8.51
C LEU A 408 -8.16 1.76 -8.35
N ASP A 409 -8.67 2.39 -7.29
CA ASP A 409 -10.12 2.46 -7.01
C ASP A 409 -10.87 3.49 -7.87
N TYR A 410 -10.22 4.10 -8.87
CA TYR A 410 -10.84 5.01 -9.86
C TYR A 410 -12.04 4.38 -10.59
N MET A 411 -12.14 3.04 -10.63
CA MET A 411 -13.30 2.36 -11.20
C MET A 411 -14.60 2.66 -10.44
N GLN A 412 -14.55 3.13 -9.18
CA GLN A 412 -15.73 3.60 -8.46
C GLN A 412 -16.41 4.80 -9.14
N TYR A 413 -15.70 5.52 -10.01
CA TYR A 413 -16.28 6.59 -10.84
C TYR A 413 -17.16 6.07 -11.98
N THR A 414 -17.14 4.78 -12.28
CA THR A 414 -18.10 4.15 -13.21
C THR A 414 -19.38 3.73 -12.52
N ASN A 415 -19.39 3.64 -11.18
CA ASN A 415 -20.54 3.25 -10.37
C ASN A 415 -21.40 4.48 -10.02
N THR A 416 -22.48 4.68 -10.73
CA THR A 416 -23.41 5.82 -10.52
C THR A 416 -24.11 5.80 -9.16
N GLY A 417 -24.08 4.67 -8.46
CA GLY A 417 -24.58 4.49 -7.09
C GLY A 417 -23.55 4.79 -6.00
N TYR A 418 -22.28 5.06 -6.36
CA TYR A 418 -21.26 5.35 -5.37
C TYR A 418 -21.54 6.70 -4.66
N TYR A 419 -21.08 6.86 -3.43
CA TYR A 419 -21.55 7.90 -2.51
C TYR A 419 -21.43 9.34 -3.03
N TRP A 420 -20.44 9.66 -3.88
CA TRP A 420 -20.31 11.01 -4.49
C TRP A 420 -21.26 11.25 -5.67
N GLY A 421 -21.95 10.22 -6.17
CA GLY A 421 -23.04 10.36 -7.14
C GLY A 421 -22.64 10.83 -8.54
N TYR A 422 -21.41 10.57 -8.97
CA TYR A 422 -20.96 10.90 -10.31
C TYR A 422 -21.62 10.01 -11.36
N ASP A 423 -22.14 10.62 -12.44
CA ASP A 423 -22.72 9.94 -13.58
C ASP A 423 -22.26 10.61 -14.88
N ASN A 424 -21.34 9.95 -15.59
CA ASN A 424 -20.86 10.40 -16.91
C ASN A 424 -20.70 9.19 -17.84
N LYS A 425 -21.58 9.13 -18.87
CA LYS A 425 -21.51 8.03 -19.85
C LYS A 425 -20.20 8.01 -20.62
N ALA A 426 -19.64 9.17 -21.00
CA ALA A 426 -18.38 9.24 -21.74
C ALA A 426 -17.22 8.67 -20.90
N PHE A 427 -17.22 8.89 -19.59
CA PHE A 427 -16.25 8.29 -18.68
C PHE A 427 -16.38 6.76 -18.63
N ARG A 428 -17.62 6.23 -18.54
CA ARG A 428 -17.84 4.78 -18.58
C ARG A 428 -17.39 4.16 -19.90
N ASP A 429 -17.70 4.80 -21.04
CA ASP A 429 -17.26 4.34 -22.36
C ASP A 429 -15.73 4.34 -22.48
N LEU A 430 -15.06 5.38 -21.95
CA LEU A 430 -13.60 5.49 -21.93
C LEU A 430 -12.95 4.37 -21.10
N THR A 431 -13.50 4.08 -19.93
CA THR A 431 -13.00 3.01 -19.06
C THR A 431 -13.24 1.63 -19.65
N ALA A 432 -14.41 1.41 -20.31
CA ALA A 432 -14.69 0.17 -21.04
C ALA A 432 -13.72 -0.05 -22.20
N LYS A 433 -13.42 1.01 -22.95
CA LYS A 433 -12.41 0.97 -24.03
C LYS A 433 -11.02 0.63 -23.46
N TYR A 434 -10.63 1.25 -22.36
CA TYR A 434 -9.36 0.95 -21.68
C TYR A 434 -9.27 -0.53 -21.27
N ALA A 435 -10.35 -1.07 -20.69
CA ALA A 435 -10.42 -2.47 -20.26
C ALA A 435 -10.23 -3.46 -21.43
N ALA A 436 -10.81 -3.16 -22.60
CA ALA A 436 -10.75 -3.99 -23.81
C ALA A 436 -9.51 -3.74 -24.69
N THR A 437 -8.58 -2.88 -24.29
CA THR A 437 -7.40 -2.55 -25.13
C THR A 437 -6.18 -3.34 -24.67
N GLY A 438 -5.65 -4.23 -25.52
CA GLY A 438 -4.46 -5.04 -25.24
C GLY A 438 -3.13 -4.35 -25.56
N ASN A 439 -3.11 -3.42 -26.51
CA ASN A 439 -1.88 -2.72 -26.91
C ASN A 439 -1.38 -1.80 -25.77
N ALA A 440 -0.15 -1.97 -25.32
CA ALA A 440 0.41 -1.26 -24.18
C ALA A 440 0.46 0.28 -24.38
N LYS A 441 0.79 0.76 -25.58
CA LYS A 441 0.85 2.19 -25.89
C LYS A 441 -0.52 2.83 -25.85
N ASP A 442 -1.52 2.18 -26.45
CA ASP A 442 -2.89 2.67 -26.47
C ASP A 442 -3.50 2.63 -25.07
N ARG A 443 -3.22 1.57 -24.30
CA ARG A 443 -3.61 1.49 -22.88
C ARG A 443 -3.05 2.65 -22.06
N ALA A 444 -1.74 2.94 -22.18
CA ALA A 444 -1.12 4.05 -21.45
C ALA A 444 -1.79 5.39 -21.79
N LYS A 445 -2.10 5.62 -23.08
CA LYS A 445 -2.83 6.81 -23.51
C LYS A 445 -4.22 6.88 -22.89
N LEU A 446 -5.00 5.80 -22.97
CA LEU A 446 -6.36 5.73 -22.41
C LEU A 446 -6.35 5.92 -20.90
N PHE A 447 -5.36 5.36 -20.18
CA PHE A 447 -5.19 5.54 -18.75
C PHE A 447 -4.91 7.01 -18.38
N ALA A 448 -4.09 7.70 -19.16
CA ALA A 448 -3.87 9.13 -18.99
C ALA A 448 -5.15 9.94 -19.28
N ASP A 449 -5.93 9.55 -20.28
CA ASP A 449 -7.19 10.22 -20.63
C ASP A 449 -8.26 10.03 -19.54
N ILE A 450 -8.32 8.84 -18.89
CA ILE A 450 -9.17 8.58 -17.71
C ILE A 450 -8.83 9.56 -16.57
N GLN A 451 -7.54 9.75 -16.28
CA GLN A 451 -7.09 10.66 -15.23
C GLN A 451 -7.49 12.12 -15.53
N LYS A 452 -7.29 12.54 -16.78
CA LYS A 452 -7.66 13.89 -17.26
C LYS A 452 -9.18 14.10 -17.18
N GLN A 453 -9.98 13.10 -17.55
CA GLN A 453 -11.44 13.23 -17.50
C GLN A 453 -11.96 13.41 -16.09
N ILE A 454 -11.47 12.62 -15.11
CA ILE A 454 -11.82 12.78 -13.69
C ILE A 454 -11.44 14.17 -13.17
N ALA A 455 -10.26 14.67 -13.55
CA ALA A 455 -9.81 16.01 -13.18
C ALA A 455 -10.67 17.10 -13.84
N ALA A 456 -10.99 16.97 -15.12
CA ALA A 456 -11.80 17.95 -15.87
C ALA A 456 -13.24 18.04 -15.35
N ASP A 457 -13.84 16.91 -14.97
CA ASP A 457 -15.19 16.86 -14.40
C ASP A 457 -15.23 17.32 -12.94
N GLN A 458 -14.07 17.48 -12.31
CA GLN A 458 -13.90 17.90 -10.91
C GLN A 458 -14.89 17.21 -9.99
N VAL A 459 -14.96 15.88 -10.08
CA VAL A 459 -15.95 15.10 -9.31
C VAL A 459 -15.78 15.31 -7.81
N ASN A 460 -14.52 15.41 -7.38
CA ASN A 460 -14.13 15.73 -6.01
C ASN A 460 -13.01 16.78 -6.05
N ALA A 461 -12.73 17.45 -4.94
CA ALA A 461 -11.52 18.23 -4.80
C ALA A 461 -10.36 17.31 -4.39
N PHE A 462 -9.38 17.15 -5.29
CA PHE A 462 -8.23 16.28 -5.10
C PHE A 462 -7.13 17.05 -4.39
N VAL A 463 -6.76 16.66 -3.17
CA VAL A 463 -5.95 17.50 -2.29
C VAL A 463 -4.56 16.91 -2.06
N PHE A 464 -4.45 15.69 -1.52
CA PHE A 464 -3.17 15.17 -1.08
C PHE A 464 -3.01 13.65 -1.26
N ASN A 465 -1.79 13.23 -1.48
CA ASN A 465 -1.31 11.87 -1.26
C ASN A 465 -0.49 11.89 0.04
N PRO A 466 -0.86 11.11 1.07
CA PRO A 466 -0.08 11.06 2.30
C PRO A 466 1.25 10.37 2.06
N ALA A 467 2.33 10.89 2.68
CA ALA A 467 3.64 10.28 2.56
C ALA A 467 3.72 8.94 3.30
N GLN A 468 4.53 8.02 2.77
CA GLN A 468 5.14 6.95 3.54
C GLN A 468 6.48 7.44 4.06
N VAL A 469 6.74 7.26 5.34
CA VAL A 469 8.06 7.50 5.92
C VAL A 469 8.67 6.17 6.34
N ALA A 470 9.75 5.77 5.69
CA ALA A 470 10.55 4.62 6.08
C ALA A 470 11.82 5.10 6.77
N VAL A 471 12.19 4.47 7.89
CA VAL A 471 13.42 4.76 8.61
C VAL A 471 14.19 3.47 8.80
N ALA A 472 15.48 3.50 8.50
CA ALA A 472 16.37 2.37 8.66
C ALA A 472 17.70 2.79 9.29
N ARG A 473 18.36 1.87 9.99
CA ARG A 473 19.78 2.04 10.36
C ARG A 473 20.60 2.17 9.09
N LYS A 474 21.59 3.06 9.13
CA LYS A 474 22.53 3.26 8.03
C LYS A 474 23.20 1.93 7.66
N GLY A 475 23.22 1.64 6.35
CA GLY A 475 23.70 0.36 5.81
C GLY A 475 22.60 -0.67 5.56
N LEU A 476 21.39 -0.54 6.13
CA LEU A 476 20.25 -1.35 5.72
C LEU A 476 19.64 -0.75 4.45
N LYS A 477 19.62 -1.51 3.37
CA LYS A 477 19.12 -1.10 2.05
C LYS A 477 17.99 -1.99 1.57
N GLY A 478 17.15 -1.49 0.65
CA GLY A 478 16.11 -2.27 -0.01
C GLY A 478 14.73 -2.19 0.65
N LEU A 479 14.57 -1.46 1.76
CA LEU A 479 13.21 -1.15 2.25
C LEU A 479 12.47 -0.28 1.22
N TRP A 480 11.20 -0.54 1.04
CA TRP A 480 10.38 0.23 0.10
C TRP A 480 10.25 1.69 0.52
N ALA A 481 10.60 2.58 -0.40
CA ALA A 481 10.42 4.02 -0.23
C ALA A 481 8.94 4.43 -0.33
N SER A 482 8.19 3.79 -1.24
CA SER A 482 6.77 4.03 -1.45
C SER A 482 5.98 2.74 -1.26
N SER A 483 4.68 2.86 -0.97
CA SER A 483 3.81 1.73 -0.67
C SER A 483 2.58 1.73 -1.59
N PRO A 484 2.69 1.14 -2.80
CA PRO A 484 1.53 0.93 -3.66
C PRO A 484 0.55 -0.09 -3.08
N ILE A 485 1.04 -1.01 -2.27
CA ILE A 485 0.28 -2.05 -1.55
C ILE A 485 0.88 -2.27 -0.15
N PHE A 486 0.15 -3.00 0.70
CA PHE A 486 0.64 -3.40 2.03
C PHE A 486 1.52 -4.65 1.95
N ALA A 487 2.81 -4.45 1.68
CA ALA A 487 3.84 -5.50 1.66
C ALA A 487 5.19 -4.95 2.14
N ASN A 488 6.06 -5.82 2.64
CA ASN A 488 7.49 -5.56 2.85
C ASN A 488 8.28 -6.66 2.13
N ASP A 489 8.78 -6.36 0.95
CA ASP A 489 9.58 -7.33 0.15
C ASP A 489 10.99 -7.45 0.71
N MET A 490 11.20 -8.46 1.56
CA MET A 490 12.47 -8.66 2.26
C MET A 490 13.53 -9.37 1.41
N ALA A 491 13.14 -9.92 0.24
CA ALA A 491 14.12 -10.55 -0.68
C ALA A 491 15.16 -9.56 -1.21
N ALA A 492 14.75 -8.28 -1.38
CA ALA A 492 15.62 -7.21 -1.85
C ALA A 492 16.42 -6.51 -0.73
N VAL A 493 16.15 -6.83 0.54
CA VAL A 493 16.77 -6.14 1.68
C VAL A 493 18.11 -6.76 2.03
N SER A 494 19.09 -5.89 2.30
CA SER A 494 20.46 -6.31 2.64
C SER A 494 21.17 -5.29 3.49
N TRP A 495 22.20 -5.72 4.21
CA TRP A 495 23.21 -4.88 4.85
C TRP A 495 24.39 -4.65 3.90
N GLN A 496 24.81 -3.40 3.77
CA GLN A 496 25.99 -2.95 2.99
C GLN A 496 27.12 -2.53 3.91
#